data_a4a0a16e9e01bcd1e6a05205ed195b7d
#
_entry.id   a4a0a16e9e01bcd1e6a05205ed195b7d
#
_cell.length_a   1.000
_cell.length_b   1.000
_cell.length_c   1.000
_cell.angle_alpha   90.00
_cell.angle_beta   90.00
_cell.angle_gamma   90.00
#
_symmetry.space_group_name_H-M   'P 1'
#
loop_
_entity.id
_entity.type
_entity.pdbx_description
1 polymer ?
#
loop_
_entity_poly.entity_id
_entity_poly.type
_entity_poly.pdbx_seq_one_letter_code
_entity_poly.pdbx_strand_id
1 'polypeptide(L)'
;QSALEDKKNKKCNIEIIAIDKDDKLSKVIIIDDAGGMNPETLRKSLGVGKGNSIDENKKNRVGLGKTSKFGLGLKQASLSQCKRFEVFTWQSKKTFMSYLDTELMRTGKLEVVPKPQETELPKEILDITKIKKSTAGTCIIWHDILIDQLRWKTSYGLLRNAEIEFGRMYRHLIQEGYAKIIISSYEEISKGVYKEKSSSDVRKNDPLFLMKDCVVKDHWSNEKQFDYVDEDIFIAPNKSEIKIRYSVANKKFREAAVGPRNVLNSLCGKNSGVSVLRNGRELELNRTFLNQDLRDRFIGVEVWFDGTLDDLMGVDGKKQAATNFYKRDIEELAQDAGKEEIEYLNLIENENSDENLLIKISTSIVTRMNTLLKQVR
;
A
#
# COMPACT_ATOMS: atom_id res chain seq x y z
N GLN A 1 4.14 -5.89 -4.21
CA GLN A 1 3.12 -5.62 -5.22
C GLN A 1 3.39 -6.38 -6.52
N SER A 2 4.59 -6.33 -7.12
CA SER A 2 4.89 -7.10 -8.34
C SER A 2 4.72 -8.61 -8.13
N ALA A 3 5.02 -9.13 -6.94
CA ALA A 3 4.78 -10.52 -6.58
C ALA A 3 3.30 -10.93 -6.67
N LEU A 4 2.39 -10.01 -6.36
CA LEU A 4 0.93 -10.25 -6.40
C LEU A 4 0.37 -10.16 -7.83
N GLU A 5 1.03 -9.43 -8.72
CA GLU A 5 0.62 -9.28 -10.12
C GLU A 5 0.96 -10.48 -10.98
N ASP A 6 2.02 -11.20 -10.65
CA ASP A 6 2.53 -12.32 -11.45
C ASP A 6 1.72 -13.62 -11.28
N LYS A 7 1.00 -13.77 -10.17
CA LYS A 7 0.18 -14.96 -9.90
C LYS A 7 -1.30 -14.68 -10.17
N LYS A 8 -1.77 -14.96 -11.39
CA LYS A 8 -3.21 -15.05 -11.69
C LYS A 8 -3.85 -16.11 -10.77
N ASN A 9 -4.70 -15.66 -9.82
CA ASN A 9 -5.52 -16.52 -8.95
C ASN A 9 -4.75 -17.52 -8.08
N LYS A 10 -3.46 -17.33 -7.81
CA LYS A 10 -2.67 -18.15 -6.87
C LYS A 10 -2.23 -17.30 -5.69
N LYS A 11 -2.34 -17.88 -4.50
CA LYS A 11 -1.85 -17.29 -3.26
C LYS A 11 -0.37 -16.99 -3.37
N CYS A 12 0.03 -15.75 -3.02
CA CYS A 12 1.41 -15.34 -2.88
C CYS A 12 1.73 -15.13 -1.39
N ASN A 13 2.81 -15.73 -0.91
CA ASN A 13 3.33 -15.49 0.41
C ASN A 13 4.48 -14.49 0.32
N ILE A 14 4.45 -13.48 1.17
CA ILE A 14 5.49 -12.45 1.27
C ILE A 14 5.92 -12.38 2.73
N GLU A 15 7.21 -12.42 3.00
CA GLU A 15 7.73 -12.22 4.34
C GLU A 15 8.64 -11.00 4.38
N ILE A 16 8.49 -10.19 5.42
CA ILE A 16 9.35 -9.05 5.72
C ILE A 16 10.03 -9.35 7.03
N ILE A 17 11.35 -9.50 6.99
CA ILE A 17 12.19 -9.82 8.13
C ILE A 17 13.01 -8.57 8.46
N ALA A 18 12.88 -8.09 9.68
CA ALA A 18 13.69 -6.99 10.20
C ALA A 18 14.65 -7.52 11.26
N ILE A 19 15.94 -7.23 11.10
CA ILE A 19 17.00 -7.74 11.98
C ILE A 19 17.64 -6.59 12.71
N ASP A 20 17.62 -6.65 14.04
CA ASP A 20 18.36 -5.74 14.90
C ASP A 20 19.77 -6.28 15.20
N LYS A 21 20.71 -5.37 15.34
CA LYS A 21 22.04 -5.59 15.90
C LYS A 21 22.35 -4.44 16.85
N ASP A 22 22.78 -4.75 18.06
CA ASP A 22 23.04 -3.75 19.10
C ASP A 22 21.84 -2.78 19.29
N ASP A 23 20.63 -3.36 19.39
CA ASP A 23 19.34 -2.66 19.56
C ASP A 23 18.97 -1.68 18.42
N LYS A 24 19.61 -1.78 17.27
CA LYS A 24 19.30 -0.96 16.08
C LYS A 24 19.04 -1.82 14.87
N LEU A 25 18.12 -1.37 14.03
CA LEU A 25 17.83 -2.01 12.75
C LEU A 25 19.09 -2.03 11.88
N SER A 26 19.55 -3.22 11.54
CA SER A 26 20.79 -3.43 10.76
C SER A 26 20.52 -3.98 9.37
N LYS A 27 19.45 -4.78 9.20
CA LYS A 27 19.13 -5.43 7.94
C LYS A 27 17.62 -5.57 7.79
N VAL A 28 17.13 -5.45 6.55
CA VAL A 28 15.75 -5.79 6.18
C VAL A 28 15.78 -6.76 5.01
N ILE A 29 15.00 -7.83 5.11
CA ILE A 29 14.86 -8.83 4.08
C ILE A 29 13.40 -8.88 3.66
N ILE A 30 13.15 -8.87 2.36
CA ILE A 30 11.82 -9.03 1.78
C ILE A 30 11.88 -10.23 0.86
N ILE A 31 11.14 -11.28 1.16
CA ILE A 31 11.14 -12.52 0.39
C ILE A 31 9.71 -12.89 -0.04
N ASP A 32 9.55 -13.38 -1.26
CA ASP A 32 8.29 -13.86 -1.81
C ASP A 32 8.44 -15.18 -2.57
N ASP A 33 7.33 -15.89 -2.73
CA ASP A 33 7.22 -17.13 -3.50
C ASP A 33 6.50 -16.93 -4.85
N ALA A 34 6.57 -15.74 -5.41
CA ALA A 34 5.90 -15.37 -6.67
C ALA A 34 6.63 -15.89 -7.92
N GLY A 35 6.45 -15.22 -9.06
CA GLY A 35 6.95 -15.67 -10.35
C GLY A 35 8.47 -15.62 -10.53
N GLY A 36 9.19 -14.89 -9.69
CA GLY A 36 10.63 -14.65 -9.86
C GLY A 36 10.97 -13.89 -11.15
N MET A 37 12.24 -13.76 -11.44
CA MET A 37 12.74 -13.09 -12.64
C MET A 37 13.83 -13.95 -13.32
N ASN A 38 13.88 -13.90 -14.65
CA ASN A 38 15.04 -14.39 -15.37
C ASN A 38 16.20 -13.36 -15.26
N PRO A 39 17.46 -13.75 -15.59
CA PRO A 39 18.63 -12.88 -15.45
C PRO A 39 18.51 -11.54 -16.19
N GLU A 40 17.92 -11.55 -17.38
CA GLU A 40 17.72 -10.33 -18.18
C GLU A 40 16.74 -9.37 -17.51
N THR A 41 15.62 -9.90 -17.03
CA THR A 41 14.60 -9.12 -16.28
C THR A 41 15.19 -8.58 -14.98
N LEU A 42 15.97 -9.37 -14.23
CA LEU A 42 16.66 -8.91 -13.03
C LEU A 42 17.59 -7.74 -13.34
N ARG A 43 18.42 -7.84 -14.37
CA ARG A 43 19.32 -6.75 -14.78
C ARG A 43 18.55 -5.50 -15.19
N LYS A 44 17.47 -5.65 -15.97
CA LYS A 44 16.63 -4.54 -16.40
C LYS A 44 15.93 -3.87 -15.21
N SER A 45 15.50 -4.63 -14.20
CA SER A 45 14.82 -4.10 -13.01
C SER A 45 15.72 -3.20 -12.15
N LEU A 46 17.02 -3.41 -12.20
CA LEU A 46 18.05 -2.61 -11.52
C LEU A 46 18.60 -1.46 -12.39
N GLY A 47 18.42 -1.49 -13.71
CA GLY A 47 18.87 -0.45 -14.63
C GLY A 47 18.01 0.81 -14.61
N VAL A 48 18.61 1.99 -14.88
CA VAL A 48 17.90 3.27 -15.01
C VAL A 48 17.41 3.46 -16.45
N GLY A 49 16.18 3.96 -16.62
CA GLY A 49 15.67 4.46 -17.92
C GLY A 49 15.16 3.39 -18.90
N LYS A 50 15.27 2.11 -18.60
CA LYS A 50 14.58 1.07 -19.36
C LYS A 50 13.40 0.62 -18.52
N GLY A 51 12.28 1.32 -18.65
CA GLY A 51 10.99 0.78 -18.21
C GLY A 51 10.88 -0.64 -18.78
N ASN A 52 10.33 -1.58 -18.02
CA ASN A 52 9.93 -2.84 -18.60
C ASN A 52 8.85 -2.52 -19.63
N SER A 53 9.24 -2.21 -20.87
CA SER A 53 8.38 -2.32 -22.02
C SER A 53 8.10 -3.81 -22.20
N ILE A 54 7.28 -4.33 -21.31
CA ILE A 54 6.65 -5.62 -21.51
C ILE A 54 5.69 -5.37 -22.65
N ASP A 55 5.93 -6.06 -23.77
CA ASP A 55 5.12 -6.14 -24.98
C ASP A 55 3.78 -5.41 -24.86
N GLU A 56 3.63 -4.31 -25.62
CA GLU A 56 2.35 -3.60 -25.80
C GLU A 56 1.24 -4.51 -26.36
N ASN A 57 1.60 -5.70 -26.82
CA ASN A 57 0.70 -6.69 -27.42
C ASN A 57 -0.06 -7.58 -26.42
N LYS A 58 0.16 -7.47 -25.10
CA LYS A 58 -0.65 -8.19 -24.10
C LYS A 58 -1.74 -7.31 -23.50
N LYS A 59 -2.64 -6.82 -24.34
CA LYS A 59 -3.79 -5.94 -24.00
C LYS A 59 -4.90 -6.59 -23.14
N ASN A 60 -4.84 -7.86 -22.79
CA ASN A 60 -5.94 -8.56 -22.11
C ASN A 60 -5.49 -9.26 -20.83
N ARG A 61 -5.23 -8.48 -19.77
CA ARG A 61 -5.23 -9.02 -18.41
C ARG A 61 -6.21 -8.21 -17.57
N VAL A 62 -7.44 -8.67 -17.54
CA VAL A 62 -8.43 -8.32 -16.52
C VAL A 62 -7.93 -8.87 -15.17
N GLY A 63 -7.79 -8.03 -14.17
CA GLY A 63 -7.30 -8.35 -12.83
C GLY A 63 -5.97 -7.66 -12.57
N LEU A 64 -5.77 -7.11 -11.38
CA LEU A 64 -4.60 -6.40 -10.85
C LEU A 64 -3.67 -5.81 -11.93
N GLY A 65 -4.05 -4.65 -12.46
CA GLY A 65 -3.37 -4.03 -13.60
C GLY A 65 -1.89 -3.76 -13.32
N LYS A 66 -1.06 -3.75 -14.38
CA LYS A 66 0.39 -3.48 -14.32
C LYS A 66 0.70 -2.28 -13.44
N THR A 67 1.38 -2.48 -12.32
CA THR A 67 1.72 -1.41 -11.39
C THR A 67 3.06 -0.76 -11.68
N SER A 68 3.92 -1.34 -12.50
CA SER A 68 5.24 -0.77 -12.81
C SER A 68 5.30 -0.15 -14.20
N LYS A 69 4.90 1.14 -14.30
CA LYS A 69 5.00 1.91 -15.55
C LYS A 69 6.45 2.30 -15.86
N PHE A 70 7.29 2.53 -14.84
CA PHE A 70 8.63 3.11 -14.99
C PHE A 70 9.78 2.24 -14.48
N GLY A 71 9.53 1.10 -13.84
CA GLY A 71 10.57 0.22 -13.30
C GLY A 71 11.46 0.85 -12.21
N LEU A 72 11.02 1.94 -11.57
CA LEU A 72 11.81 2.69 -10.59
C LEU A 72 11.54 2.29 -9.13
N GLY A 73 10.41 1.65 -8.84
CA GLY A 73 9.93 1.43 -7.47
C GLY A 73 10.93 0.67 -6.59
N LEU A 74 11.48 -0.45 -7.06
CA LEU A 74 12.46 -1.24 -6.30
C LEU A 74 13.70 -0.40 -5.94
N LYS A 75 14.26 0.30 -6.92
CA LYS A 75 15.50 1.08 -6.73
C LYS A 75 15.29 2.27 -5.80
N GLN A 76 14.24 3.05 -6.05
CA GLN A 76 13.93 4.22 -5.22
C GLN A 76 13.61 3.82 -3.78
N ALA A 77 12.78 2.80 -3.61
CA ALA A 77 12.43 2.30 -2.28
C ALA A 77 13.68 1.79 -1.53
N SER A 78 14.53 1.00 -2.19
CA SER A 78 15.72 0.44 -1.53
C SER A 78 16.80 1.48 -1.27
N LEU A 79 17.19 2.27 -2.29
CA LEU A 79 18.30 3.24 -2.14
C LEU A 79 17.94 4.45 -1.26
N SER A 80 16.66 4.68 -0.98
CA SER A 80 16.25 5.67 0.02
C SER A 80 16.37 5.17 1.46
N GLN A 81 16.58 3.87 1.67
CA GLN A 81 16.60 3.26 3.01
C GLN A 81 17.93 2.59 3.36
N CYS A 82 18.74 2.22 2.35
CA CYS A 82 20.00 1.53 2.57
C CYS A 82 21.07 1.96 1.55
N LYS A 83 22.35 1.78 1.91
CA LYS A 83 23.47 2.07 1.01
C LYS A 83 23.65 0.99 -0.04
N ARG A 84 23.37 -0.25 0.30
CA ARG A 84 23.49 -1.42 -0.58
C ARG A 84 22.28 -2.32 -0.44
N PHE A 85 21.77 -2.80 -1.57
CA PHE A 85 20.80 -3.89 -1.58
C PHE A 85 21.14 -4.95 -2.63
N GLU A 86 20.80 -6.18 -2.31
CA GLU A 86 20.96 -7.35 -3.15
C GLU A 86 19.60 -7.90 -3.53
N VAL A 87 19.48 -8.40 -4.76
CA VAL A 87 18.27 -9.06 -5.25
C VAL A 87 18.64 -10.44 -5.72
N PHE A 88 18.16 -11.44 -5.00
CA PHE A 88 18.18 -12.83 -5.40
C PHE A 88 16.84 -13.17 -6.03
N THR A 89 16.85 -13.87 -7.14
CA THR A 89 15.63 -14.33 -7.78
C THR A 89 15.83 -15.70 -8.39
N TRP A 90 14.79 -16.51 -8.37
CA TRP A 90 14.87 -17.88 -8.90
C TRP A 90 13.62 -18.23 -9.69
N GLN A 91 13.84 -19.03 -10.70
CA GLN A 91 12.84 -19.74 -11.48
C GLN A 91 13.35 -21.18 -11.65
N SER A 92 12.51 -22.14 -11.25
CA SER A 92 12.91 -23.58 -11.18
C SER A 92 14.08 -23.81 -10.20
N LYS A 93 15.21 -24.35 -10.65
CA LYS A 93 16.34 -24.73 -9.78
C LYS A 93 17.43 -23.67 -9.67
N LYS A 94 17.44 -22.69 -10.60
CA LYS A 94 18.52 -21.71 -10.69
C LYS A 94 18.17 -20.42 -9.98
N THR A 95 19.06 -19.94 -9.14
CA THR A 95 18.98 -18.65 -8.47
C THR A 95 20.03 -17.72 -9.04
N PHE A 96 19.65 -16.49 -9.31
CA PHE A 96 20.52 -15.43 -9.81
C PHE A 96 20.50 -14.24 -8.85
N MET A 97 21.65 -13.59 -8.70
CA MET A 97 21.80 -12.41 -7.87
C MET A 97 22.41 -11.25 -8.64
N SER A 98 21.93 -10.05 -8.37
CA SER A 98 22.56 -8.79 -8.72
C SER A 98 22.30 -7.75 -7.61
N TYR A 99 23.01 -6.62 -7.64
CA TYR A 99 22.95 -5.64 -6.55
C TYR A 99 23.14 -4.21 -7.07
N LEU A 100 22.80 -3.23 -6.20
CA LEU A 100 23.26 -1.85 -6.30
C LEU A 100 23.90 -1.43 -4.97
N ASP A 101 24.91 -0.58 -5.09
CA ASP A 101 25.68 -0.05 -3.96
C ASP A 101 26.01 1.41 -4.22
N THR A 102 25.47 2.31 -3.37
CA THR A 102 25.61 3.75 -3.58
C THR A 102 27.03 4.25 -3.42
N GLU A 103 27.86 3.63 -2.55
CA GLU A 103 29.25 4.04 -2.37
C GLU A 103 30.11 3.62 -3.58
N LEU A 104 29.88 2.43 -4.12
CA LEU A 104 30.55 2.00 -5.34
C LEU A 104 30.11 2.85 -6.54
N MET A 105 28.84 3.22 -6.62
CA MET A 105 28.34 4.12 -7.67
C MET A 105 28.95 5.53 -7.55
N ARG A 106 28.99 6.09 -6.35
CA ARG A 106 29.57 7.42 -6.09
C ARG A 106 31.07 7.48 -6.40
N THR A 107 31.79 6.40 -6.17
CA THR A 107 33.25 6.33 -6.42
C THR A 107 33.60 5.89 -7.85
N GLY A 108 32.60 5.72 -8.74
CA GLY A 108 32.82 5.28 -10.12
C GLY A 108 33.24 3.80 -10.25
N LYS A 109 33.25 3.03 -9.16
CA LYS A 109 33.57 1.60 -9.19
C LYS A 109 32.41 0.72 -9.67
N LEU A 110 31.21 1.29 -9.73
CA LEU A 110 29.98 0.65 -10.21
C LEU A 110 29.28 1.61 -11.19
N GLU A 111 29.69 1.61 -12.45
CA GLU A 111 29.11 2.45 -13.49
C GLU A 111 27.91 1.81 -14.20
N VAL A 112 27.84 0.50 -14.18
CA VAL A 112 26.77 -0.28 -14.82
C VAL A 112 26.22 -1.34 -13.86
N VAL A 113 24.95 -1.69 -14.03
CA VAL A 113 24.34 -2.78 -13.25
C VAL A 113 25.11 -4.06 -13.46
N PRO A 114 25.58 -4.72 -12.40
CA PRO A 114 26.32 -5.98 -12.50
C PRO A 114 25.51 -7.04 -13.26
N LYS A 115 26.19 -7.81 -14.08
CA LYS A 115 25.55 -8.98 -14.72
C LYS A 115 25.09 -9.94 -13.62
N PRO A 116 23.83 -10.43 -13.68
CA PRO A 116 23.35 -11.42 -12.75
C PRO A 116 24.25 -12.65 -12.72
N GLN A 117 24.63 -13.05 -11.52
CA GLN A 117 25.47 -14.22 -11.28
C GLN A 117 24.63 -15.36 -10.73
N GLU A 118 24.83 -16.58 -11.22
CA GLU A 118 24.20 -17.76 -10.65
C GLU A 118 24.81 -18.02 -9.27
N THR A 119 23.98 -18.07 -8.24
CA THR A 119 24.40 -18.24 -6.84
C THR A 119 23.24 -18.79 -6.01
N GLU A 120 23.49 -19.19 -4.79
CA GLU A 120 22.45 -19.63 -3.87
C GLU A 120 22.07 -18.51 -2.90
N LEU A 121 20.85 -18.59 -2.35
CA LEU A 121 20.45 -17.75 -1.22
C LEU A 121 21.36 -18.04 -0.02
N PRO A 122 21.78 -17.02 0.73
CA PRO A 122 22.56 -17.23 1.95
C PRO A 122 21.85 -18.21 2.89
N LYS A 123 22.58 -19.18 3.42
CA LYS A 123 22.05 -20.21 4.29
C LYS A 123 21.36 -19.61 5.53
N GLU A 124 21.97 -18.59 6.11
CA GLU A 124 21.44 -17.89 7.25
C GLU A 124 20.04 -17.25 7.01
N ILE A 125 19.70 -16.93 5.75
CA ILE A 125 18.37 -16.44 5.38
C ILE A 125 17.40 -17.60 5.20
N LEU A 126 17.86 -18.69 4.59
CA LEU A 126 17.06 -19.92 4.45
C LEU A 126 16.66 -20.50 5.81
N ASP A 127 17.52 -20.36 6.81
CA ASP A 127 17.30 -20.89 8.16
C ASP A 127 16.24 -20.08 8.94
N ILE A 128 16.06 -18.77 8.64
CA ILE A 128 15.12 -17.89 9.39
C ILE A 128 13.82 -17.63 8.65
N THR A 129 13.76 -17.77 7.32
CA THR A 129 12.52 -17.48 6.57
C THR A 129 11.42 -18.50 6.83
N LYS A 130 10.20 -18.03 6.94
CA LYS A 130 8.97 -18.84 7.02
C LYS A 130 8.50 -19.28 5.63
N ILE A 131 9.01 -18.65 4.56
CA ILE A 131 8.67 -18.98 3.19
C ILE A 131 9.60 -20.10 2.71
N LYS A 132 9.03 -21.29 2.51
CA LYS A 132 9.77 -22.40 1.91
C LYS A 132 10.14 -22.05 0.47
N LYS A 133 11.38 -22.34 0.06
CA LYS A 133 11.83 -22.14 -1.31
C LYS A 133 10.88 -22.85 -2.28
N SER A 134 10.09 -22.06 -3.00
CA SER A 134 9.17 -22.52 -4.03
C SER A 134 9.87 -22.65 -5.37
N THR A 135 9.15 -23.06 -6.41
CA THR A 135 9.67 -23.15 -7.78
C THR A 135 10.13 -21.82 -8.35
N ALA A 136 9.63 -20.70 -7.82
CA ALA A 136 10.01 -19.35 -8.22
C ALA A 136 9.84 -18.38 -7.04
N GLY A 137 10.56 -17.28 -7.07
CA GLY A 137 10.45 -16.24 -6.04
C GLY A 137 11.53 -15.19 -6.14
N THR A 138 11.47 -14.24 -5.21
CA THR A 138 12.45 -13.15 -5.11
C THR A 138 12.80 -12.90 -3.65
N CYS A 139 14.07 -12.62 -3.37
CA CYS A 139 14.54 -12.17 -2.06
C CYS A 139 15.34 -10.88 -2.24
N ILE A 140 14.96 -9.83 -1.54
CA ILE A 140 15.64 -8.54 -1.52
C ILE A 140 16.25 -8.38 -0.14
N ILE A 141 17.53 -8.04 -0.07
CA ILE A 141 18.26 -7.83 1.19
C ILE A 141 18.79 -6.41 1.20
N TRP A 142 18.37 -5.61 2.18
CA TRP A 142 18.92 -4.29 2.45
C TRP A 142 20.04 -4.40 3.46
N HIS A 143 21.21 -3.90 3.09
CA HIS A 143 22.41 -3.80 3.93
C HIS A 143 22.72 -2.33 4.22
N ASP A 144 23.46 -2.07 5.28
CA ASP A 144 23.90 -0.72 5.62
C ASP A 144 22.74 0.29 5.66
N ILE A 145 21.76 0.00 6.50
CA ILE A 145 20.53 0.78 6.67
C ILE A 145 20.87 2.23 7.01
N LEU A 146 20.24 3.18 6.33
CA LEU A 146 20.36 4.61 6.58
C LEU A 146 19.52 4.98 7.81
N ILE A 147 19.96 4.49 8.98
CA ILE A 147 19.20 4.52 10.23
C ILE A 147 18.74 5.93 10.65
N ASP A 148 19.52 6.95 10.31
CA ASP A 148 19.19 8.35 10.64
C ASP A 148 18.04 8.90 9.79
N GLN A 149 17.81 8.34 8.62
CA GLN A 149 16.71 8.68 7.72
C GLN A 149 15.42 7.92 8.04
N LEU A 150 15.51 6.86 8.85
CA LEU A 150 14.36 6.07 9.23
C LEU A 150 13.58 6.71 10.37
N ARG A 151 12.25 6.71 10.24
CA ARG A 151 11.34 7.10 11.31
C ARG A 151 11.37 6.09 12.46
N TRP A 152 11.48 4.79 12.15
CA TRP A 152 11.55 3.69 13.13
C TRP A 152 12.90 3.01 13.04
N LYS A 153 13.67 3.11 14.12
CA LYS A 153 15.08 2.72 14.19
C LYS A 153 15.30 1.29 14.73
N THR A 154 14.22 0.58 15.06
CA THR A 154 14.24 -0.79 15.56
C THR A 154 13.30 -1.68 14.76
N SER A 155 13.58 -2.98 14.73
CA SER A 155 12.71 -3.98 14.08
C SER A 155 11.29 -3.93 14.65
N TYR A 156 11.13 -3.80 15.96
CA TYR A 156 9.83 -3.70 16.61
C TYR A 156 9.04 -2.47 16.14
N GLY A 157 9.66 -1.29 16.15
CA GLY A 157 9.03 -0.05 15.69
C GLY A 157 8.62 -0.12 14.21
N LEU A 158 9.50 -0.65 13.36
CA LEU A 158 9.25 -0.83 11.93
C LEU A 158 8.07 -1.77 11.71
N LEU A 159 8.11 -2.98 12.26
CA LEU A 159 7.13 -4.02 11.96
C LEU A 159 5.74 -3.71 12.55
N ARG A 160 5.66 -3.15 13.75
CA ARG A 160 4.39 -2.72 14.35
C ARG A 160 3.64 -1.70 13.48
N ASN A 161 4.36 -0.77 12.87
CA ASN A 161 3.74 0.21 11.97
C ASN A 161 3.48 -0.39 10.59
N ALA A 162 4.38 -1.24 10.09
CA ALA A 162 4.21 -1.96 8.84
C ALA A 162 2.96 -2.86 8.87
N GLU A 163 2.66 -3.53 10.00
CA GLU A 163 1.44 -4.34 10.16
C GLU A 163 0.19 -3.51 9.89
N ILE A 164 0.08 -2.33 10.50
CA ILE A 164 -1.07 -1.44 10.35
C ILE A 164 -1.22 -0.97 8.90
N GLU A 165 -0.12 -0.51 8.30
CA GLU A 165 -0.12 0.03 6.94
C GLU A 165 -0.37 -1.07 5.89
N PHE A 166 0.31 -2.20 5.98
CA PHE A 166 0.12 -3.31 5.04
C PHE A 166 -1.24 -3.97 5.21
N GLY A 167 -1.71 -4.10 6.45
CA GLY A 167 -3.05 -4.58 6.75
C GLY A 167 -4.13 -3.73 6.09
N ARG A 168 -3.95 -2.41 6.05
CA ARG A 168 -4.85 -1.48 5.38
C ARG A 168 -4.66 -1.51 3.86
N MET A 169 -3.42 -1.35 3.40
CA MET A 169 -3.09 -1.25 1.99
C MET A 169 -3.49 -2.48 1.18
N TYR A 170 -3.30 -3.66 1.75
CA TYR A 170 -3.54 -4.94 1.08
C TYR A 170 -4.75 -5.70 1.61
N ARG A 171 -5.64 -5.06 2.41
CA ARG A 171 -6.79 -5.71 3.08
C ARG A 171 -7.66 -6.56 2.16
N HIS A 172 -7.95 -6.06 0.95
CA HIS A 172 -8.78 -6.79 -0.02
C HIS A 172 -8.06 -8.03 -0.55
N LEU A 173 -6.77 -7.92 -0.88
CA LEU A 173 -5.98 -9.07 -1.36
C LEU A 173 -5.79 -10.14 -0.28
N ILE A 174 -5.66 -9.71 0.99
CA ILE A 174 -5.62 -10.62 2.14
C ILE A 174 -6.99 -11.28 2.34
N GLN A 175 -8.08 -10.51 2.25
CA GLN A 175 -9.46 -10.99 2.38
C GLN A 175 -9.81 -12.05 1.33
N GLU A 176 -9.39 -11.85 0.09
CA GLU A 176 -9.62 -12.74 -1.03
C GLU A 176 -8.64 -13.93 -1.07
N GLY A 177 -7.67 -13.96 -0.16
CA GLY A 177 -6.68 -15.03 -0.07
C GLY A 177 -5.59 -15.00 -1.13
N TYR A 178 -5.47 -13.91 -1.91
CA TYR A 178 -4.41 -13.73 -2.91
C TYR A 178 -3.06 -13.40 -2.26
N ALA A 179 -3.07 -12.75 -1.11
CA ALA A 179 -1.86 -12.40 -0.39
C ALA A 179 -1.85 -12.98 1.03
N LYS A 180 -0.71 -13.54 1.44
CA LYS A 180 -0.35 -13.75 2.84
C LYS A 180 0.92 -12.97 3.10
N ILE A 181 0.91 -12.03 4.04
CA ILE A 181 2.06 -11.23 4.42
C ILE A 181 2.46 -11.63 5.84
N ILE A 182 3.71 -12.01 6.02
CA ILE A 182 4.32 -12.37 7.31
C ILE A 182 5.31 -11.27 7.67
N ILE A 183 5.32 -10.87 8.93
CA ILE A 183 6.32 -9.96 9.48
C ILE A 183 7.08 -10.67 10.59
N SER A 184 8.40 -10.64 10.54
CA SER A 184 9.29 -11.34 11.47
C SER A 184 10.40 -10.42 11.96
N SER A 185 10.70 -10.42 13.26
CA SER A 185 11.84 -9.71 13.83
C SER A 185 12.85 -10.67 14.44
N TYR A 186 14.11 -10.37 14.22
CA TYR A 186 15.25 -11.13 14.70
C TYR A 186 16.28 -10.21 15.34
N GLU A 187 17.12 -10.79 16.19
CA GLU A 187 18.32 -10.18 16.72
C GLU A 187 19.55 -10.93 16.24
N GLU A 188 20.54 -10.23 15.70
CA GLU A 188 21.83 -10.81 15.34
C GLU A 188 22.68 -10.96 16.61
N ILE A 189 22.80 -12.21 17.11
CA ILE A 189 23.59 -12.54 18.30
C ILE A 189 25.10 -12.60 17.96
N SER A 190 25.41 -13.14 16.81
CA SER A 190 26.75 -13.16 16.23
C SER A 190 26.62 -13.17 14.71
N LYS A 191 27.72 -12.93 13.99
CA LYS A 191 27.70 -12.82 12.53
C LYS A 191 26.98 -14.01 11.87
N GLY A 192 25.82 -13.73 11.23
CA GLY A 192 25.01 -14.73 10.55
C GLY A 192 24.18 -15.65 11.44
N VAL A 193 24.15 -15.39 12.76
CA VAL A 193 23.34 -16.16 13.74
C VAL A 193 22.26 -15.26 14.29
N TYR A 194 21.01 -15.63 14.04
CA TYR A 194 19.82 -14.83 14.35
C TYR A 194 18.93 -15.55 15.37
N LYS A 195 18.42 -14.79 16.34
CA LYS A 195 17.43 -15.24 17.31
C LYS A 195 16.10 -14.57 17.01
N GLU A 196 15.04 -15.36 16.82
CA GLU A 196 13.70 -14.82 16.60
C GLU A 196 13.20 -14.07 17.85
N LYS A 197 12.71 -12.84 17.64
CA LYS A 197 12.02 -12.03 18.65
C LYS A 197 10.51 -12.15 18.52
N SER A 198 10.00 -12.08 17.27
CA SER A 198 8.58 -12.20 16.98
C SER A 198 8.33 -12.59 15.54
N SER A 199 7.21 -13.24 15.28
CA SER A 199 6.70 -13.48 13.93
C SER A 199 5.18 -13.53 13.97
N SER A 200 4.51 -12.88 13.01
CA SER A 200 3.06 -12.85 12.89
C SER A 200 2.60 -12.66 11.44
N ASP A 201 1.39 -13.12 11.16
CA ASP A 201 0.71 -12.80 9.92
C ASP A 201 0.13 -11.38 10.00
N VAL A 202 0.28 -10.59 8.95
CA VAL A 202 -0.36 -9.27 8.83
C VAL A 202 -1.86 -9.46 8.69
N ARG A 203 -2.62 -8.83 9.59
CA ARG A 203 -4.07 -8.87 9.61
C ARG A 203 -4.68 -7.68 8.87
N LYS A 204 -5.88 -7.89 8.36
CA LYS A 204 -6.64 -6.83 7.69
C LYS A 204 -6.89 -5.67 8.65
N ASN A 205 -6.66 -4.45 8.16
CA ASN A 205 -7.01 -3.21 8.83
C ASN A 205 -7.95 -2.43 7.92
N ASP A 206 -9.24 -2.54 8.17
CA ASP A 206 -10.29 -2.01 7.30
C ASP A 206 -10.79 -0.64 7.79
N PRO A 207 -10.57 0.45 7.04
CA PRO A 207 -11.10 1.77 7.38
C PRO A 207 -12.62 1.87 7.43
N LEU A 208 -13.32 0.97 6.72
CA LEU A 208 -14.78 0.85 6.82
C LEU A 208 -15.24 0.05 8.03
N PHE A 209 -14.35 -0.72 8.68
CA PHE A 209 -14.66 -1.64 9.78
C PHE A 209 -15.78 -2.65 9.46
N LEU A 210 -15.96 -3.02 8.19
CA LEU A 210 -16.97 -3.95 7.71
C LEU A 210 -16.42 -5.37 7.50
N MET A 211 -15.09 -5.52 7.32
CA MET A 211 -14.47 -6.82 7.10
C MET A 211 -14.48 -7.67 8.37
N LYS A 212 -14.75 -8.97 8.20
CA LYS A 212 -14.58 -9.96 9.27
C LYS A 212 -13.09 -10.16 9.57
N ASP A 213 -12.77 -10.53 10.81
CA ASP A 213 -11.42 -10.88 11.26
C ASP A 213 -10.37 -9.79 10.98
N CYS A 214 -10.73 -8.52 11.16
CA CYS A 214 -9.82 -7.39 11.11
C CYS A 214 -9.23 -7.08 12.50
N VAL A 215 -8.17 -6.26 12.54
CA VAL A 215 -7.40 -5.93 13.76
C VAL A 215 -8.25 -5.43 14.93
N VAL A 216 -9.42 -4.85 14.67
CA VAL A 216 -10.32 -4.36 15.72
C VAL A 216 -10.91 -5.49 16.56
N LYS A 217 -10.99 -6.73 16.04
CA LYS A 217 -11.58 -7.88 16.71
C LYS A 217 -10.85 -8.31 17.99
N ASP A 218 -9.59 -7.95 18.14
CA ASP A 218 -8.85 -8.23 19.38
C ASP A 218 -9.34 -7.36 20.56
N HIS A 219 -10.02 -6.27 20.26
CA HIS A 219 -10.42 -5.24 21.22
C HIS A 219 -11.93 -5.03 21.30
N TRP A 220 -12.69 -5.71 20.44
CA TRP A 220 -14.14 -5.62 20.34
C TRP A 220 -14.75 -7.02 20.18
N SER A 221 -15.80 -7.31 20.92
CA SER A 221 -16.52 -8.58 20.88
C SER A 221 -17.08 -8.90 19.48
N ASN A 222 -17.78 -10.02 19.34
CA ASN A 222 -18.35 -10.49 18.07
C ASN A 222 -19.48 -9.60 17.51
N GLU A 223 -19.84 -8.50 18.18
CA GLU A 223 -20.82 -7.56 17.68
C GLU A 223 -20.28 -6.76 16.48
N LYS A 224 -21.18 -6.30 15.62
CA LYS A 224 -20.88 -5.45 14.47
C LYS A 224 -20.35 -4.10 14.95
N GLN A 225 -19.25 -3.63 14.41
CA GLN A 225 -18.61 -2.38 14.81
C GLN A 225 -19.24 -1.19 14.10
N PHE A 226 -19.32 -1.28 12.76
CA PHE A 226 -19.85 -0.28 11.86
C PHE A 226 -20.99 -0.85 11.05
N ASP A 227 -21.92 0.00 10.69
CA ASP A 227 -22.99 -0.29 9.77
C ASP A 227 -22.63 0.19 8.38
N TYR A 228 -22.82 -0.67 7.38
CA TYR A 228 -22.82 -0.25 5.99
C TYR A 228 -23.97 0.72 5.77
N VAL A 229 -23.68 1.86 5.13
CA VAL A 229 -24.70 2.88 4.88
C VAL A 229 -25.20 2.81 3.46
N ASP A 230 -24.30 3.03 2.47
CA ASP A 230 -24.68 3.17 1.07
C ASP A 230 -23.45 3.08 0.15
N GLU A 231 -23.69 3.05 -1.17
CA GLU A 231 -22.70 3.10 -2.22
C GLU A 231 -23.13 4.08 -3.31
N ASP A 232 -22.27 5.03 -3.67
CA ASP A 232 -22.43 5.89 -4.83
C ASP A 232 -21.60 5.31 -6.00
N ILE A 233 -22.14 5.36 -7.23
CA ILE A 233 -21.43 4.93 -8.43
C ILE A 233 -21.38 6.08 -9.42
N PHE A 234 -20.18 6.46 -9.81
CA PHE A 234 -19.92 7.46 -10.84
C PHE A 234 -19.34 6.80 -12.09
N ILE A 235 -19.77 7.24 -13.25
CA ILE A 235 -19.28 6.75 -14.53
C ILE A 235 -18.40 7.81 -15.18
N ALA A 236 -17.14 7.45 -15.41
CA ALA A 236 -16.19 8.31 -16.09
C ALA A 236 -16.47 8.38 -17.62
N PRO A 237 -15.93 9.40 -18.33
CA PRO A 237 -16.11 9.54 -19.78
C PRO A 237 -15.68 8.30 -20.57
N ASN A 238 -14.68 7.57 -20.11
CA ASN A 238 -14.21 6.30 -20.69
C ASN A 238 -15.08 5.09 -20.32
N LYS A 239 -16.24 5.30 -19.66
CA LYS A 239 -17.18 4.28 -19.15
C LYS A 239 -16.67 3.42 -18.00
N SER A 240 -15.53 3.75 -17.40
CA SER A 240 -15.06 3.09 -16.17
C SER A 240 -15.84 3.59 -14.95
N GLU A 241 -15.99 2.71 -13.95
CA GLU A 241 -16.75 3.02 -12.74
C GLU A 241 -15.83 3.50 -11.61
N ILE A 242 -16.30 4.50 -10.86
CA ILE A 242 -15.76 4.90 -9.57
C ILE A 242 -16.82 4.58 -8.53
N LYS A 243 -16.50 3.72 -7.57
CA LYS A 243 -17.42 3.29 -6.50
C LYS A 243 -17.01 3.91 -5.19
N ILE A 244 -17.97 4.46 -4.46
CA ILE A 244 -17.73 5.07 -3.15
C ILE A 244 -18.62 4.38 -2.15
N ARG A 245 -18.02 3.78 -1.12
CA ARG A 245 -18.71 3.05 -0.09
C ARG A 245 -18.60 3.78 1.24
N TYR A 246 -19.67 3.77 2.00
CA TYR A 246 -19.78 4.46 3.27
C TYR A 246 -20.16 3.50 4.41
N SER A 247 -19.61 3.76 5.58
CA SER A 247 -19.97 3.08 6.82
C SER A 247 -19.99 4.07 7.98
N VAL A 248 -20.72 3.74 9.03
CA VAL A 248 -20.80 4.54 10.25
C VAL A 248 -20.74 3.65 11.49
N ALA A 249 -20.00 4.07 12.49
CA ALA A 249 -19.89 3.35 13.76
C ALA A 249 -21.26 3.27 14.46
N ASN A 250 -21.65 2.06 14.89
CA ASN A 250 -22.85 1.91 15.68
C ASN A 250 -22.71 2.54 17.09
N LYS A 251 -23.83 2.80 17.75
CA LYS A 251 -23.85 3.51 19.04
C LYS A 251 -23.03 2.79 20.11
N LYS A 252 -23.18 1.47 20.28
CA LYS A 252 -22.45 0.69 21.28
C LYS A 252 -20.94 0.78 21.09
N PHE A 253 -20.48 0.69 19.83
CA PHE A 253 -19.07 0.80 19.51
C PHE A 253 -18.52 2.19 19.83
N ARG A 254 -19.25 3.27 19.48
CA ARG A 254 -18.87 4.66 19.80
C ARG A 254 -18.72 4.86 21.31
N GLU A 255 -19.71 4.37 22.09
CA GLU A 255 -19.68 4.44 23.56
C GLU A 255 -18.48 3.70 24.16
N ALA A 256 -18.07 2.58 23.57
CA ALA A 256 -16.89 1.83 24.01
C ALA A 256 -15.58 2.49 23.56
N ALA A 257 -15.58 3.26 22.48
CA ALA A 257 -14.39 3.90 21.88
C ALA A 257 -14.08 5.29 22.48
N VAL A 258 -14.49 5.56 23.71
CA VAL A 258 -14.30 6.87 24.37
C VAL A 258 -12.95 6.96 25.07
N GLY A 259 -12.31 8.11 24.96
CA GLY A 259 -11.10 8.48 25.70
C GLY A 259 -9.81 8.36 24.89
N PRO A 260 -8.80 9.19 25.18
CA PRO A 260 -7.59 9.34 24.38
C PRO A 260 -6.65 8.11 24.47
N ARG A 261 -6.74 7.33 25.54
CA ARG A 261 -5.93 6.10 25.73
C ARG A 261 -6.68 4.82 25.28
N ASN A 262 -7.90 4.96 24.78
CA ASN A 262 -8.69 3.82 24.34
C ASN A 262 -8.16 3.28 23.00
N VAL A 263 -7.94 1.97 22.93
CA VAL A 263 -7.37 1.31 21.74
C VAL A 263 -8.32 1.42 20.54
N LEU A 264 -9.63 1.25 20.75
CA LEU A 264 -10.64 1.38 19.68
C LEU A 264 -10.62 2.80 19.10
N ASN A 265 -10.58 3.81 19.98
CA ASN A 265 -10.47 5.20 19.59
C ASN A 265 -9.20 5.47 18.76
N SER A 266 -8.07 4.90 19.18
CA SER A 266 -6.80 5.00 18.44
C SER A 266 -6.87 4.33 17.07
N LEU A 267 -7.47 3.15 16.96
CA LEU A 267 -7.65 2.44 15.69
C LEU A 267 -8.55 3.23 14.73
N CYS A 268 -9.67 3.76 15.21
CA CYS A 268 -10.54 4.63 14.43
C CYS A 268 -9.79 5.87 13.92
N GLY A 269 -9.04 6.54 14.81
CA GLY A 269 -8.26 7.73 14.42
C GLY A 269 -7.16 7.44 13.38
N LYS A 270 -6.52 6.27 13.44
CA LYS A 270 -5.53 5.85 12.44
C LYS A 270 -6.15 5.57 11.07
N ASN A 271 -7.41 5.13 11.05
CA ASN A 271 -8.17 4.81 9.83
C ASN A 271 -9.09 5.96 9.38
N SER A 272 -9.06 7.12 10.06
CA SER A 272 -9.87 8.28 9.70
C SER A 272 -9.36 8.92 8.41
N GLY A 273 -10.24 9.05 7.43
CA GLY A 273 -9.97 9.58 6.09
C GLY A 273 -10.74 8.81 5.01
N VAL A 274 -10.57 9.23 3.78
CA VAL A 274 -11.10 8.55 2.59
C VAL A 274 -10.04 7.58 2.09
N SER A 275 -10.31 6.28 2.17
CA SER A 275 -9.43 5.22 1.67
C SER A 275 -9.55 5.12 0.15
N VAL A 276 -8.48 5.46 -0.59
CA VAL A 276 -8.46 5.51 -2.05
C VAL A 276 -7.83 4.23 -2.60
N LEU A 277 -8.62 3.40 -3.28
CA LEU A 277 -8.19 2.09 -3.81
C LEU A 277 -8.10 2.09 -5.32
N ARG A 278 -7.02 1.55 -5.81
CA ARG A 278 -6.79 1.23 -7.20
C ARG A 278 -6.61 -0.27 -7.38
N ASN A 279 -7.47 -0.91 -8.16
CA ASN A 279 -7.43 -2.37 -8.38
C ASN A 279 -7.33 -3.18 -7.07
N GLY A 280 -8.08 -2.82 -6.03
CA GLY A 280 -8.08 -3.54 -4.75
C GLY A 280 -6.92 -3.26 -3.80
N ARG A 281 -5.98 -2.40 -4.20
CA ARG A 281 -4.91 -1.91 -3.33
C ARG A 281 -5.14 -0.46 -2.95
N GLU A 282 -5.05 -0.15 -1.66
CA GLU A 282 -5.06 1.24 -1.22
C GLU A 282 -3.80 1.97 -1.69
N LEU A 283 -3.98 3.12 -2.34
CA LEU A 283 -2.91 4.05 -2.69
C LEU A 283 -2.59 4.93 -1.49
N GLU A 284 -3.63 5.53 -0.90
CA GLU A 284 -3.53 6.47 0.20
C GLU A 284 -4.79 6.46 1.07
N LEU A 285 -4.63 6.95 2.29
CA LEU A 285 -5.72 7.37 3.16
C LEU A 285 -5.79 8.90 3.10
N ASN A 286 -6.67 9.42 2.25
CA ASN A 286 -6.80 10.85 2.00
C ASN A 286 -7.53 11.54 3.15
N ARG A 287 -6.88 12.51 3.78
CA ARG A 287 -7.40 13.23 4.94
C ARG A 287 -7.88 14.64 4.62
N THR A 288 -7.83 15.08 3.37
CA THR A 288 -8.32 16.41 2.97
C THR A 288 -9.82 16.56 3.17
N PHE A 289 -10.56 15.45 3.15
CA PHE A 289 -12.02 15.41 3.36
C PHE A 289 -12.46 15.52 4.82
N LEU A 290 -11.54 15.40 5.79
CA LEU A 290 -11.90 15.49 7.21
C LEU A 290 -12.29 16.92 7.58
N ASN A 291 -13.32 17.03 8.43
CA ASN A 291 -13.84 18.31 8.92
C ASN A 291 -13.13 18.82 10.19
N GLN A 292 -11.99 18.19 10.58
CA GLN A 292 -11.30 18.45 11.84
C GLN A 292 -12.19 18.18 13.09
N ASP A 293 -13.23 17.37 12.90
CA ASP A 293 -14.14 16.93 13.96
C ASP A 293 -13.66 15.56 14.48
N LEU A 294 -13.60 15.43 15.81
CA LEU A 294 -13.21 14.17 16.43
C LEU A 294 -14.14 13.00 16.05
N ARG A 295 -15.35 13.28 15.60
CA ARG A 295 -16.33 12.29 15.15
C ARG A 295 -16.07 11.75 13.76
N ASP A 296 -15.24 12.42 12.94
CA ASP A 296 -14.85 11.94 11.61
C ASP A 296 -14.29 10.51 11.66
N ARG A 297 -13.65 10.13 12.78
CA ARG A 297 -13.13 8.78 13.01
C ARG A 297 -14.18 7.68 13.06
N PHE A 298 -15.44 8.02 13.22
CA PHE A 298 -16.57 7.10 13.28
C PHE A 298 -17.30 6.96 11.94
N ILE A 299 -16.73 7.54 10.89
CA ILE A 299 -17.21 7.44 9.51
C ILE A 299 -16.13 6.78 8.67
N GLY A 300 -16.48 5.69 7.99
CA GLY A 300 -15.61 5.03 7.01
C GLY A 300 -16.03 5.42 5.60
N VAL A 301 -15.05 5.79 4.77
CA VAL A 301 -15.25 6.07 3.34
C VAL A 301 -14.17 5.37 2.53
N GLU A 302 -14.59 4.66 1.49
CA GLU A 302 -13.71 3.94 0.57
C GLU A 302 -14.06 4.30 -0.87
N VAL A 303 -13.10 4.78 -1.64
CA VAL A 303 -13.23 5.07 -3.07
C VAL A 303 -12.47 4.02 -3.85
N TRP A 304 -13.14 3.37 -4.79
CA TRP A 304 -12.58 2.29 -5.61
C TRP A 304 -12.61 2.65 -7.09
N PHE A 305 -11.48 2.49 -7.78
CA PHE A 305 -11.36 2.65 -9.22
C PHE A 305 -10.32 1.68 -9.81
N ASP A 306 -10.33 1.51 -11.12
CA ASP A 306 -9.35 0.69 -11.84
C ASP A 306 -8.24 1.53 -12.49
N GLY A 307 -7.22 0.86 -13.02
CA GLY A 307 -6.06 1.51 -13.61
C GLY A 307 -6.31 2.29 -14.91
N THR A 308 -7.50 2.21 -15.49
CA THR A 308 -7.90 3.00 -16.69
C THR A 308 -8.17 4.46 -16.32
N LEU A 309 -8.34 4.73 -15.02
CA LEU A 309 -8.60 6.06 -14.46
C LEU A 309 -7.35 6.69 -13.81
N ASP A 310 -6.15 6.12 -14.05
CA ASP A 310 -4.90 6.64 -13.48
C ASP A 310 -4.68 8.12 -13.81
N ASP A 311 -4.92 8.52 -15.06
CA ASP A 311 -4.71 9.90 -15.50
C ASP A 311 -5.76 10.86 -14.90
N LEU A 312 -7.04 10.46 -14.86
CA LEU A 312 -8.11 11.21 -14.18
C LEU A 312 -7.79 11.44 -12.71
N MET A 313 -7.45 10.37 -12.00
CA MET A 313 -7.18 10.42 -10.56
C MET A 313 -5.81 11.03 -10.22
N GLY A 314 -4.96 11.28 -11.20
CA GLY A 314 -3.60 11.80 -11.01
C GLY A 314 -2.69 10.79 -10.30
N VAL A 315 -2.79 9.50 -10.66
CA VAL A 315 -1.96 8.47 -10.03
C VAL A 315 -0.51 8.64 -10.47
N ASP A 316 0.35 8.97 -9.52
CA ASP A 316 1.77 9.21 -9.76
C ASP A 316 2.53 7.94 -10.20
N GLY A 317 3.75 8.12 -10.72
CA GLY A 317 4.59 7.01 -11.16
C GLY A 317 4.99 6.03 -10.04
N LYS A 318 4.93 6.46 -8.78
CA LYS A 318 5.17 5.63 -7.60
C LYS A 318 3.92 4.88 -7.15
N LYS A 319 2.74 5.30 -7.66
CA LYS A 319 1.42 4.77 -7.29
C LYS A 319 1.19 4.77 -5.78
N GLN A 320 1.47 5.91 -5.15
CA GLN A 320 1.34 6.13 -3.73
C GLN A 320 0.29 7.18 -3.38
N ALA A 321 -0.19 7.93 -4.37
CA ALA A 321 -1.22 8.95 -4.21
C ALA A 321 -2.06 9.09 -5.48
N ALA A 322 -3.26 9.61 -5.32
CA ALA A 322 -4.17 10.07 -6.36
C ALA A 322 -4.23 11.60 -6.28
N THR A 323 -3.24 12.28 -6.89
CA THR A 323 -2.97 13.70 -6.67
C THR A 323 -4.09 14.65 -7.12
N ASN A 324 -4.95 14.20 -8.06
CA ASN A 324 -6.13 14.96 -8.47
C ASN A 324 -7.34 14.72 -7.58
N PHE A 325 -7.27 13.73 -6.67
CA PHE A 325 -8.36 13.38 -5.77
C PHE A 325 -8.18 14.02 -4.40
N TYR A 326 -8.85 15.15 -4.19
CA TYR A 326 -8.87 15.89 -2.92
C TYR A 326 -10.21 16.60 -2.72
N LYS A 327 -10.47 17.08 -1.51
CA LYS A 327 -11.65 17.89 -1.22
C LYS A 327 -11.60 19.17 -2.04
N ARG A 328 -12.63 19.40 -2.86
CA ARG A 328 -12.83 20.65 -3.61
C ARG A 328 -13.59 21.65 -2.74
N ASP A 329 -13.14 22.87 -2.72
CA ASP A 329 -13.87 23.98 -2.14
C ASP A 329 -14.78 24.60 -3.20
N ILE A 330 -16.10 24.32 -3.08
CA ILE A 330 -17.06 24.74 -4.07
C ILE A 330 -17.29 26.27 -4.00
N GLU A 331 -17.21 26.85 -2.82
CA GLU A 331 -17.31 28.30 -2.65
C GLU A 331 -16.17 29.02 -3.39
N GLU A 332 -14.93 28.58 -3.19
CA GLU A 332 -13.76 29.11 -3.88
C GLU A 332 -13.89 28.95 -5.40
N LEU A 333 -14.26 27.77 -5.87
CA LEU A 333 -14.42 27.49 -7.31
C LEU A 333 -15.55 28.30 -7.94
N ALA A 334 -16.65 28.52 -7.23
CA ALA A 334 -17.76 29.35 -7.70
C ALA A 334 -17.34 30.82 -7.78
N GLN A 335 -16.63 31.34 -6.77
CA GLN A 335 -16.11 32.70 -6.76
C GLN A 335 -15.13 32.94 -7.91
N ASP A 336 -14.21 32.00 -8.15
CA ASP A 336 -13.27 32.07 -9.28
C ASP A 336 -13.96 32.09 -10.64
N ALA A 337 -15.11 31.39 -10.74
CA ALA A 337 -15.95 31.41 -11.93
C ALA A 337 -16.89 32.64 -12.01
N GLY A 338 -16.88 33.51 -11.01
CA GLY A 338 -17.79 34.69 -10.94
C GLY A 338 -19.25 34.30 -10.78
N LYS A 339 -19.56 33.25 -10.06
CA LYS A 339 -20.90 32.66 -9.88
C LYS A 339 -21.21 32.42 -8.42
N GLU A 340 -22.52 32.33 -8.14
CA GLU A 340 -23.01 31.78 -6.86
C GLU A 340 -22.84 30.26 -6.86
N GLU A 341 -22.66 29.64 -5.68
CA GLU A 341 -22.47 28.21 -5.52
C GLU A 341 -23.50 27.36 -6.26
N ILE A 342 -24.81 27.72 -6.12
CA ILE A 342 -25.88 26.94 -6.75
C ILE A 342 -25.82 27.07 -8.27
N GLU A 343 -25.49 28.24 -8.79
CA GLU A 343 -25.33 28.44 -10.25
C GLU A 343 -24.13 27.67 -10.79
N TYR A 344 -23.04 27.65 -10.03
CA TYR A 344 -21.84 26.89 -10.39
C TYR A 344 -22.10 25.39 -10.37
N LEU A 345 -22.76 24.86 -9.35
CA LEU A 345 -23.13 23.44 -9.29
C LEU A 345 -24.02 23.01 -10.44
N ASN A 346 -25.02 23.85 -10.81
CA ASN A 346 -25.87 23.58 -11.98
C ASN A 346 -25.07 23.60 -13.29
N LEU A 347 -24.07 24.48 -13.40
CA LEU A 347 -23.18 24.50 -14.57
C LEU A 347 -22.39 23.21 -14.70
N ILE A 348 -21.71 22.77 -13.64
CA ILE A 348 -20.89 21.56 -13.67
C ILE A 348 -21.72 20.29 -13.80
N GLU A 349 -22.99 20.29 -13.40
CA GLU A 349 -23.88 19.15 -13.57
C GLU A 349 -24.10 18.81 -15.05
N ASN A 350 -24.10 19.80 -15.94
CA ASN A 350 -24.31 19.64 -17.36
C ASN A 350 -23.04 19.41 -18.18
N GLU A 351 -21.85 19.63 -17.58
CA GLU A 351 -20.59 19.39 -18.25
C GLU A 351 -20.07 17.96 -18.00
N ASN A 352 -19.65 17.30 -19.08
CA ASN A 352 -19.08 15.95 -19.02
C ASN A 352 -17.54 15.99 -19.17
N SER A 353 -16.86 16.71 -18.26
CA SER A 353 -15.41 16.80 -18.19
C SER A 353 -14.85 16.02 -16.99
N ASP A 354 -13.57 15.67 -17.06
CA ASP A 354 -12.87 14.96 -15.97
C ASP A 354 -12.88 15.80 -14.69
N GLU A 355 -12.67 17.12 -14.79
CA GLU A 355 -12.68 18.03 -13.63
C GLU A 355 -14.08 18.08 -12.97
N ASN A 356 -15.14 18.18 -13.78
CA ASN A 356 -16.49 18.21 -13.24
C ASN A 356 -16.89 16.90 -12.58
N LEU A 357 -16.39 15.76 -13.10
CA LEU A 357 -16.58 14.47 -12.45
C LEU A 357 -15.91 14.45 -11.07
N LEU A 358 -14.67 14.95 -10.94
CA LEU A 358 -13.97 15.04 -9.66
C LEU A 358 -14.67 15.98 -8.68
N ILE A 359 -15.22 17.10 -9.15
CA ILE A 359 -16.02 18.02 -8.34
C ILE A 359 -17.30 17.31 -7.83
N LYS A 360 -18.04 16.64 -8.70
CA LYS A 360 -19.24 15.86 -8.33
C LYS A 360 -18.94 14.82 -7.26
N ILE A 361 -17.85 14.05 -7.44
CA ILE A 361 -17.39 13.05 -6.49
C ILE A 361 -17.04 13.71 -5.15
N SER A 362 -16.25 14.80 -5.17
CA SER A 362 -15.87 15.52 -3.95
C SER A 362 -17.11 16.04 -3.20
N THR A 363 -18.04 16.66 -3.91
CA THR A 363 -19.28 17.19 -3.34
C THR A 363 -20.16 16.10 -2.72
N SER A 364 -20.29 14.95 -3.42
CA SER A 364 -21.01 13.79 -2.89
C SER A 364 -20.40 13.30 -1.59
N ILE A 365 -19.07 13.09 -1.55
CA ILE A 365 -18.39 12.64 -0.34
C ILE A 365 -18.60 13.62 0.83
N VAL A 366 -18.37 14.91 0.60
CA VAL A 366 -18.53 15.96 1.65
C VAL A 366 -19.96 15.99 2.17
N THR A 367 -20.94 15.98 1.29
CA THR A 367 -22.37 16.01 1.65
C THR A 367 -22.75 14.77 2.47
N ARG A 368 -22.31 13.59 2.04
CA ARG A 368 -22.61 12.34 2.72
C ARG A 368 -21.91 12.28 4.09
N MET A 369 -20.63 12.66 4.19
CA MET A 369 -19.92 12.72 5.46
C MET A 369 -20.58 13.67 6.44
N ASN A 370 -21.01 14.86 6.01
CA ASN A 370 -21.72 15.83 6.84
C ASN A 370 -23.07 15.29 7.34
N THR A 371 -23.76 14.52 6.52
CA THR A 371 -25.01 13.84 6.91
C THR A 371 -24.75 12.77 7.97
N LEU A 372 -23.69 11.95 7.78
CA LEU A 372 -23.31 10.91 8.74
C LEU A 372 -22.80 11.49 10.06
N LEU A 373 -22.09 12.63 10.03
CA LEU A 373 -21.69 13.35 11.26
C LEU A 373 -22.87 13.75 12.14
N LYS A 374 -24.04 14.07 11.55
CA LYS A 374 -25.26 14.35 12.33
C LYS A 374 -25.80 13.09 13.02
N GLN A 375 -25.58 11.90 12.45
CA GLN A 375 -26.01 10.62 13.02
C GLN A 375 -25.11 10.14 14.17
N VAL A 376 -23.84 10.54 14.18
CA VAL A 376 -22.86 10.16 15.22
C VAL A 376 -22.80 11.18 16.38
N ARG A 377 -23.79 12.07 16.45
CA ARG A 377 -23.99 12.96 17.59
C ARG A 377 -24.45 12.22 18.82
#